data_12adc6f6b5d7868c9a75e23a340efe82
#
_entry.id   12adc6f6b5d7868c9a75e23a340efe82
#
_cell.length_a   1.000
_cell.length_b   1.000
_cell.length_c   1.000
_cell.angle_alpha   90.00
_cell.angle_beta   90.00
_cell.angle_gamma   90.00
#
_symmetry.space_group_name_H-M   'P 1'
#
loop_
_entity.id
_entity.type
_entity.pdbx_description
1 polymer ?
#
loop_
_entity_poly.entity_id
_entity_poly.type
_entity_poly.pdbx_seq_one_letter_code
_entity_poly.pdbx_strand_id
1 'polypeptide(L)'
;APPRPPVTTVAAAAPGTPVPADRRLHWGPPTLAAGVLALAAARPIGDNSFLTHLATGRVLLDRGWPQGNPFLASAPDDFPIPSWWWSGLLAVAEQVAGHAGIRLLTVALAALLGVLVVRLAAGRDGLVASVLPPAVAVLVLLPFVTPRPHLAGFLLLGVALVVRGERRRWWWLIPVFATWVNVHGTWLYGLVVLGLVAGADLLDGPHGRRRSGLRRDAALLGGAVLGVAVGGALYPERFRLVGLPLEQLGGGAAREVIRAYNEWRPVGPASAVFWTLVLLGAAAAGGAVWRRRPGAFLAAVLLCGMGLSAQRLVPVAAISLVPLAASTLDGLGTIPAPSGRAARTLGAVGAVLVALALLAAVRGPHLDHERFPVAAVDRLEARGLVADPDVSVVHQDFVGNYLEWRYGTDAHAYVDDRPDLDTAVDYVDLVRLRPNWERVLERADAQVVLWERDHPLDRALAEAPSWRRVEVVDGFSIWCSEGVSACR
;
A
#
# COMPACT_ATOMS: atom_id res chain seq x y z
N ALA A 1 -30.18 18.83 58.82
CA ALA A 1 -29.66 18.39 57.54
C ALA A 1 -30.01 19.41 56.44
N PRO A 2 -29.07 19.95 55.65
CA PRO A 2 -29.38 20.88 54.58
C PRO A 2 -30.08 20.19 53.41
N PRO A 3 -30.95 20.86 52.67
CA PRO A 3 -31.70 20.29 51.56
C PRO A 3 -30.72 20.00 50.38
N ARG A 4 -30.91 18.84 49.77
CA ARG A 4 -30.17 18.44 48.56
C ARG A 4 -30.55 19.37 47.40
N PRO A 5 -29.58 19.79 46.54
CA PRO A 5 -29.89 20.55 45.34
C PRO A 5 -30.70 19.70 44.34
N PRO A 6 -31.58 20.32 43.55
CA PRO A 6 -32.39 19.59 42.57
C PRO A 6 -31.51 18.95 41.49
N VAL A 7 -31.73 17.65 41.27
CA VAL A 7 -31.14 16.91 40.17
C VAL A 7 -31.77 17.46 38.88
N THR A 8 -30.99 18.21 38.11
CA THR A 8 -31.38 18.63 36.77
C THR A 8 -31.42 17.38 35.88
N THR A 9 -32.60 16.86 35.66
CA THR A 9 -32.86 15.83 34.66
C THR A 9 -32.56 16.43 33.29
N VAL A 10 -31.42 16.02 32.68
CA VAL A 10 -31.14 16.27 31.28
C VAL A 10 -32.23 15.53 30.49
N ALA A 11 -33.17 16.29 29.93
CA ALA A 11 -34.24 15.77 29.10
C ALA A 11 -33.62 14.93 27.98
N ALA A 12 -33.93 13.62 27.96
CA ALA A 12 -33.59 12.74 26.86
C ALA A 12 -34.26 13.30 25.59
N ALA A 13 -33.47 13.67 24.60
CA ALA A 13 -33.96 14.16 23.33
C ALA A 13 -34.96 13.14 22.75
N ALA A 14 -36.13 13.59 22.42
CA ALA A 14 -37.23 12.80 21.91
C ALA A 14 -36.77 12.02 20.61
N PRO A 15 -37.12 10.76 20.47
CA PRO A 15 -36.82 10.03 19.25
C PRO A 15 -37.76 10.53 18.14
N GLY A 16 -37.24 11.31 17.18
CA GLY A 16 -38.02 11.75 16.03
C GLY A 16 -37.78 13.14 15.49
N THR A 17 -36.85 13.93 16.05
CA THR A 17 -36.45 15.17 15.36
C THR A 17 -35.73 14.83 14.05
N PRO A 18 -36.27 15.26 12.88
CA PRO A 18 -35.54 15.10 11.62
C PRO A 18 -34.20 15.80 11.78
N VAL A 19 -33.10 15.04 11.53
CA VAL A 19 -31.77 15.62 11.43
C VAL A 19 -31.85 16.72 10.39
N PRO A 20 -31.50 17.98 10.70
CA PRO A 20 -31.59 19.07 9.74
C PRO A 20 -30.81 18.68 8.47
N ALA A 21 -31.48 18.77 7.32
CA ALA A 21 -30.91 18.46 6.01
C ALA A 21 -29.71 19.38 5.60
N ASP A 22 -29.30 20.26 6.47
CA ASP A 22 -28.30 21.31 6.23
C ASP A 22 -26.90 20.98 6.79
N ARG A 23 -26.59 19.70 7.05
CA ARG A 23 -25.20 19.25 7.22
C ARG A 23 -24.51 19.21 5.84
N ARG A 24 -24.45 20.37 5.19
CA ARG A 24 -23.66 20.54 3.97
C ARG A 24 -22.25 20.12 4.29
N LEU A 25 -21.76 19.11 3.55
CA LEU A 25 -20.36 18.72 3.58
C LEU A 25 -19.56 19.99 3.23
N HIS A 26 -18.92 20.58 4.23
CA HIS A 26 -18.06 21.73 3.95
C HIS A 26 -16.86 21.19 3.16
N TRP A 27 -16.80 21.50 1.87
CA TRP A 27 -15.78 21.00 0.94
C TRP A 27 -14.34 21.40 1.30
N GLY A 28 -14.15 22.36 2.22
CA GLY A 28 -12.84 22.85 2.62
C GLY A 28 -11.87 21.76 3.08
N PRO A 29 -12.12 21.07 4.20
CA PRO A 29 -11.22 20.02 4.67
C PRO A 29 -10.99 18.87 3.68
N PRO A 30 -12.02 18.31 2.98
CA PRO A 30 -11.81 17.30 1.96
C PRO A 30 -10.92 17.77 0.80
N THR A 31 -11.12 19.00 0.32
CA THR A 31 -10.33 19.53 -0.79
C THR A 31 -8.89 19.80 -0.36
N LEU A 32 -8.66 20.25 0.89
CA LEU A 32 -7.32 20.41 1.43
C LEU A 32 -6.60 19.06 1.52
N ALA A 33 -7.24 18.04 2.08
CA ALA A 33 -6.66 16.69 2.19
C ALA A 33 -6.35 16.12 0.80
N ALA A 34 -7.25 16.30 -0.16
CA ALA A 34 -7.03 15.94 -1.56
C ALA A 34 -5.79 16.62 -2.13
N GLY A 35 -5.66 17.95 -1.93
CA GLY A 35 -4.52 18.73 -2.41
C GLY A 35 -3.20 18.30 -1.80
N VAL A 36 -3.18 18.03 -0.50
CA VAL A 36 -1.98 17.58 0.22
C VAL A 36 -1.49 16.22 -0.30
N LEU A 37 -2.39 15.21 -0.42
CA LEU A 37 -2.01 13.91 -0.94
C LEU A 37 -1.70 13.95 -2.45
N ALA A 38 -2.43 14.75 -3.24
CA ALA A 38 -2.14 14.97 -4.65
C ALA A 38 -0.72 15.53 -4.86
N LEU A 39 -0.35 16.56 -4.08
CA LEU A 39 0.98 17.16 -4.17
C LEU A 39 2.07 16.17 -3.74
N ALA A 40 1.84 15.36 -2.71
CA ALA A 40 2.76 14.30 -2.33
C ALA A 40 2.93 13.24 -3.43
N ALA A 41 1.84 12.90 -4.14
CA ALA A 41 1.87 11.94 -5.26
C ALA A 41 2.48 12.51 -6.55
N ALA A 42 2.58 13.84 -6.67
CA ALA A 42 3.13 14.51 -7.83
C ALA A 42 4.67 14.56 -7.87
N ARG A 43 5.35 13.99 -6.88
CA ARG A 43 6.82 13.86 -6.88
C ARG A 43 7.29 12.96 -8.03
N PRO A 44 8.53 13.11 -8.52
CA PRO A 44 9.13 12.14 -9.44
C PRO A 44 9.01 10.73 -8.87
N ILE A 45 8.74 9.77 -9.73
CA ILE A 45 8.58 8.37 -9.32
C ILE A 45 9.96 7.80 -9.02
N GLY A 46 10.25 7.54 -7.76
CA GLY A 46 11.47 6.87 -7.29
C GLY A 46 11.17 5.50 -6.66
N ASP A 47 9.94 5.03 -6.81
CA ASP A 47 9.52 3.72 -6.33
C ASP A 47 9.74 2.69 -7.44
N ASN A 48 10.56 1.73 -7.17
CA ASN A 48 11.03 0.76 -8.14
C ASN A 48 9.98 -0.31 -8.50
N SER A 49 9.16 -0.73 -7.55
CA SER A 49 8.18 -1.81 -7.78
C SER A 49 7.11 -1.47 -8.84
N PHE A 50 6.90 -0.19 -9.16
CA PHE A 50 5.95 0.15 -10.22
C PHE A 50 6.45 -0.28 -11.61
N LEU A 51 7.76 -0.38 -11.81
CA LEU A 51 8.39 -0.77 -13.09
C LEU A 51 7.96 -2.17 -13.51
N THR A 52 8.05 -3.11 -12.60
CA THR A 52 7.58 -4.50 -12.77
C THR A 52 6.08 -4.57 -13.08
N HIS A 53 5.24 -3.79 -12.38
CA HIS A 53 3.82 -3.72 -12.70
C HIS A 53 3.57 -3.12 -14.09
N LEU A 54 4.33 -2.10 -14.48
CA LEU A 54 4.22 -1.49 -15.79
C LEU A 54 4.67 -2.43 -16.90
N ALA A 55 5.81 -3.11 -16.75
CA ALA A 55 6.30 -4.12 -17.69
C ALA A 55 5.27 -5.25 -17.87
N THR A 56 4.74 -5.77 -16.75
CA THR A 56 3.67 -6.78 -16.78
C THR A 56 2.42 -6.28 -17.51
N GLY A 57 2.01 -5.02 -17.26
CA GLY A 57 0.85 -4.44 -17.92
C GLY A 57 1.03 -4.32 -19.44
N ARG A 58 2.23 -3.95 -19.91
CA ARG A 58 2.58 -3.93 -21.34
C ARG A 58 2.44 -5.34 -21.96
N VAL A 59 2.99 -6.37 -21.31
CA VAL A 59 2.86 -7.77 -21.79
C VAL A 59 1.40 -8.18 -21.85
N LEU A 60 0.60 -7.88 -20.83
CA LEU A 60 -0.83 -8.22 -20.80
C LEU A 60 -1.63 -7.55 -21.93
N LEU A 61 -1.30 -6.31 -22.29
CA LEU A 61 -1.97 -5.59 -23.38
C LEU A 61 -1.51 -6.04 -24.75
N ASP A 62 -0.22 -6.33 -24.93
CA ASP A 62 0.38 -6.62 -26.24
C ASP A 62 0.26 -8.10 -26.62
N ARG A 63 0.42 -9.02 -25.65
CA ARG A 63 0.52 -10.48 -25.89
C ARG A 63 -0.57 -11.28 -25.19
N GLY A 64 -1.38 -10.65 -24.32
CA GLY A 64 -2.37 -11.32 -23.48
C GLY A 64 -1.74 -11.99 -22.25
N TRP A 65 -2.41 -13.02 -21.71
CA TRP A 65 -1.97 -13.72 -20.50
C TRP A 65 -0.74 -14.56 -20.77
N PRO A 66 0.42 -14.30 -20.11
CA PRO A 66 1.64 -15.06 -20.37
C PRO A 66 1.56 -16.47 -19.75
N GLN A 67 2.28 -17.40 -20.37
CA GLN A 67 2.55 -18.74 -19.83
C GLN A 67 3.84 -18.65 -19.00
N GLY A 68 3.75 -18.63 -17.68
CA GLY A 68 4.89 -18.43 -16.78
C GLY A 68 5.36 -16.97 -16.67
N ASN A 69 6.49 -16.75 -15.97
CA ASN A 69 7.09 -15.42 -15.83
C ASN A 69 7.89 -15.05 -17.08
N PRO A 70 7.48 -14.04 -17.86
CA PRO A 70 8.13 -13.73 -19.13
C PRO A 70 9.43 -12.93 -18.99
N PHE A 71 9.85 -12.57 -17.77
CA PHE A 71 10.97 -11.65 -17.52
C PHE A 71 12.18 -12.34 -16.89
N LEU A 72 11.96 -13.42 -16.12
CA LEU A 72 13.04 -14.09 -15.39
C LEU A 72 13.68 -15.20 -16.21
N ALA A 73 15.00 -15.33 -16.11
CA ALA A 73 15.76 -16.37 -16.80
C ALA A 73 15.39 -17.80 -16.35
N SER A 74 15.01 -17.99 -15.09
CA SER A 74 14.73 -19.29 -14.45
C SER A 74 13.28 -19.48 -14.06
N ALA A 75 12.35 -18.78 -14.73
CA ALA A 75 10.96 -18.73 -14.29
C ALA A 75 10.27 -20.11 -14.36
N PRO A 76 9.61 -20.54 -13.28
CA PRO A 76 8.71 -21.68 -13.33
C PRO A 76 7.54 -21.38 -14.27
N ASP A 77 7.03 -22.44 -14.94
CA ASP A 77 5.84 -22.35 -15.81
C ASP A 77 4.60 -21.84 -15.05
N ASP A 78 4.62 -21.95 -13.74
CA ASP A 78 3.55 -21.60 -12.84
C ASP A 78 3.83 -20.26 -12.13
N PHE A 79 3.42 -19.15 -12.75
CA PHE A 79 3.63 -17.80 -12.23
C PHE A 79 2.32 -17.03 -12.12
N PRO A 80 1.79 -16.82 -10.91
CA PRO A 80 0.62 -15.99 -10.73
C PRO A 80 0.97 -14.52 -10.95
N ILE A 81 0.14 -13.79 -11.68
CA ILE A 81 0.28 -12.35 -11.87
C ILE A 81 -0.60 -11.61 -10.84
N PRO A 82 -0.09 -11.29 -9.64
CA PRO A 82 -0.85 -10.51 -8.69
C PRO A 82 -1.06 -9.09 -9.23
N SER A 83 -2.13 -8.45 -8.81
CA SER A 83 -2.39 -7.05 -9.16
C SER A 83 -2.52 -6.77 -10.68
N TRP A 84 -2.94 -7.75 -11.47
CA TRP A 84 -2.99 -7.66 -12.93
C TRP A 84 -3.89 -6.52 -13.46
N TRP A 85 -5.01 -6.20 -12.78
CA TRP A 85 -5.81 -5.03 -13.16
C TRP A 85 -5.05 -3.73 -12.96
N TRP A 86 -4.26 -3.64 -11.88
CA TRP A 86 -3.41 -2.48 -11.67
C TRP A 86 -2.33 -2.37 -12.74
N SER A 87 -1.66 -3.46 -13.06
CA SER A 87 -0.65 -3.53 -14.10
C SER A 87 -1.20 -3.08 -15.46
N GLY A 88 -2.37 -3.59 -15.85
CA GLY A 88 -3.06 -3.15 -17.06
C GLY A 88 -3.43 -1.67 -17.03
N LEU A 89 -3.92 -1.15 -15.89
CA LEU A 89 -4.27 0.26 -15.73
C LEU A 89 -3.05 1.18 -15.88
N LEU A 90 -1.89 0.80 -15.34
CA LEU A 90 -0.65 1.55 -15.51
C LEU A 90 -0.20 1.58 -16.97
N ALA A 91 -0.26 0.45 -17.67
CA ALA A 91 0.12 0.37 -19.07
C ALA A 91 -0.84 1.20 -19.96
N VAL A 92 -2.14 1.17 -19.70
CA VAL A 92 -3.11 2.05 -20.39
C VAL A 92 -2.81 3.52 -20.13
N ALA A 93 -2.52 3.89 -18.87
CA ALA A 93 -2.17 5.28 -18.52
C ALA A 93 -0.90 5.74 -19.24
N GLU A 94 0.09 4.84 -19.37
CA GLU A 94 1.31 5.10 -20.14
C GLU A 94 1.03 5.25 -21.64
N GLN A 95 0.24 4.36 -22.23
CA GLN A 95 -0.13 4.46 -23.67
C GLN A 95 -0.85 5.76 -23.99
N VAL A 96 -1.69 6.27 -23.09
CA VAL A 96 -2.45 7.50 -23.30
C VAL A 96 -1.59 8.76 -23.20
N ALA A 97 -0.67 8.83 -22.22
CA ALA A 97 0.07 10.06 -21.94
C ALA A 97 1.51 9.81 -21.40
N GLY A 98 2.12 8.68 -21.71
CA GLY A 98 3.45 8.34 -21.24
C GLY A 98 3.53 8.30 -19.71
N HIS A 99 4.70 8.56 -19.15
CA HIS A 99 4.87 8.65 -17.70
C HIS A 99 4.04 9.76 -17.03
N ALA A 100 3.66 10.80 -17.78
CA ALA A 100 2.72 11.82 -17.28
C ALA A 100 1.35 11.19 -16.98
N GLY A 101 0.88 10.25 -17.81
CA GLY A 101 -0.37 9.51 -17.57
C GLY A 101 -0.35 8.74 -16.27
N ILE A 102 0.76 8.04 -15.97
CA ILE A 102 0.94 7.32 -14.71
C ILE A 102 0.90 8.28 -13.51
N ARG A 103 1.58 9.43 -13.60
CA ARG A 103 1.59 10.44 -12.54
C ARG A 103 0.22 11.08 -12.35
N LEU A 104 -0.49 11.41 -13.43
CA LEU A 104 -1.85 11.94 -13.36
C LEU A 104 -2.82 10.95 -12.70
N LEU A 105 -2.73 9.67 -13.05
CA LEU A 105 -3.50 8.61 -12.40
C LEU A 105 -3.20 8.56 -10.90
N THR A 106 -1.92 8.56 -10.51
CA THR A 106 -1.50 8.53 -9.11
C THR A 106 -2.00 9.74 -8.34
N VAL A 107 -1.86 10.95 -8.91
CA VAL A 107 -2.36 12.20 -8.34
C VAL A 107 -3.88 12.16 -8.14
N ALA A 108 -4.63 11.69 -9.14
CA ALA A 108 -6.09 11.59 -9.07
C ALA A 108 -6.54 10.62 -7.96
N LEU A 109 -5.90 9.45 -7.87
CA LEU A 109 -6.22 8.46 -6.84
C LEU A 109 -5.83 8.94 -5.44
N ALA A 110 -4.69 9.61 -5.29
CA ALA A 110 -4.25 10.20 -4.03
C ALA A 110 -5.20 11.33 -3.57
N ALA A 111 -5.65 12.19 -4.49
CA ALA A 111 -6.65 13.21 -4.20
C ALA A 111 -7.97 12.59 -3.72
N LEU A 112 -8.45 11.55 -4.40
CA LEU A 112 -9.66 10.82 -4.02
C LEU A 112 -9.51 10.16 -2.65
N LEU A 113 -8.34 9.60 -2.34
CA LEU A 113 -8.03 9.04 -1.02
C LEU A 113 -8.12 10.11 0.06
N GLY A 114 -7.58 11.31 -0.17
CA GLY A 114 -7.69 12.44 0.76
C GLY A 114 -9.15 12.81 1.07
N VAL A 115 -9.99 12.87 0.03
CA VAL A 115 -11.44 13.11 0.20
C VAL A 115 -12.08 12.00 1.03
N LEU A 116 -11.79 10.73 0.72
CA LEU A 116 -12.36 9.58 1.43
C LEU A 116 -11.97 9.57 2.91
N VAL A 117 -10.72 9.83 3.24
CA VAL A 117 -10.22 9.86 4.62
C VAL A 117 -10.98 10.89 5.46
N VAL A 118 -11.21 12.09 4.92
CA VAL A 118 -12.02 13.10 5.61
C VAL A 118 -13.48 12.67 5.73
N ARG A 119 -14.04 12.02 4.70
CA ARG A 119 -15.42 11.51 4.75
C ARG A 119 -15.63 10.43 5.82
N LEU A 120 -14.61 9.67 6.19
CA LEU A 120 -14.70 8.68 7.28
C LEU A 120 -14.98 9.30 8.66
N ALA A 121 -14.67 10.60 8.86
CA ALA A 121 -15.00 11.37 10.06
C ALA A 121 -16.24 12.26 9.88
N ALA A 122 -16.94 12.19 8.74
CA ALA A 122 -18.09 13.06 8.45
C ALA A 122 -19.25 12.84 9.42
N GLY A 123 -19.98 13.92 9.69
CA GLY A 123 -21.14 13.92 10.61
C GLY A 123 -20.79 13.94 12.09
N ARG A 124 -19.53 14.18 12.45
CA ARG A 124 -19.08 14.39 13.82
C ARG A 124 -19.07 15.88 14.17
N ASP A 125 -19.36 16.18 15.42
CA ASP A 125 -19.38 17.56 15.91
C ASP A 125 -18.01 17.97 16.46
N GLY A 126 -17.60 19.20 16.13
CA GLY A 126 -16.36 19.79 16.63
C GLY A 126 -15.09 19.41 15.83
N LEU A 127 -14.06 20.24 16.02
CA LEU A 127 -12.76 20.14 15.36
C LEU A 127 -12.03 18.83 15.73
N VAL A 128 -12.09 18.45 17.00
CA VAL A 128 -11.33 17.31 17.53
C VAL A 128 -11.76 16.00 16.86
N ALA A 129 -13.07 15.81 16.67
CA ALA A 129 -13.58 14.57 16.09
C ALA A 129 -13.59 14.56 14.57
N SER A 130 -13.88 15.70 13.91
CA SER A 130 -14.09 15.77 12.46
C SER A 130 -12.84 16.08 11.66
N VAL A 131 -11.82 16.72 12.26
CA VAL A 131 -10.63 17.19 11.52
C VAL A 131 -9.35 16.50 11.99
N LEU A 132 -9.14 16.36 13.29
CA LEU A 132 -7.86 15.86 13.81
C LEU A 132 -7.54 14.42 13.37
N PRO A 133 -8.43 13.41 13.51
CA PRO A 133 -8.13 12.05 13.08
C PRO A 133 -7.81 11.94 11.57
N PRO A 134 -8.61 12.54 10.64
CA PRO A 134 -8.25 12.51 9.23
C PRO A 134 -6.97 13.28 8.91
N ALA A 135 -6.68 14.40 9.58
CA ALA A 135 -5.43 15.13 9.35
C ALA A 135 -4.21 14.29 9.74
N VAL A 136 -4.26 13.61 10.89
CA VAL A 136 -3.19 12.68 11.31
C VAL A 136 -3.05 11.52 10.33
N ALA A 137 -4.16 10.94 9.87
CA ALA A 137 -4.11 9.87 8.87
C ALA A 137 -3.52 10.34 7.53
N VAL A 138 -3.84 11.55 7.08
CA VAL A 138 -3.23 12.16 5.88
C VAL A 138 -1.72 12.26 6.02
N LEU A 139 -1.20 12.70 7.18
CA LEU A 139 0.25 12.75 7.43
C LEU A 139 0.90 11.36 7.36
N VAL A 140 0.24 10.34 7.92
CA VAL A 140 0.72 8.95 7.83
C VAL A 140 0.76 8.47 6.38
N LEU A 141 -0.19 8.88 5.54
CA LEU A 141 -0.31 8.43 4.15
C LEU A 141 0.69 9.08 3.18
N LEU A 142 1.31 10.22 3.53
CA LEU A 142 2.20 10.97 2.64
C LEU A 142 3.31 10.13 1.96
N PRO A 143 4.04 9.24 2.65
CA PRO A 143 5.08 8.43 2.01
C PRO A 143 4.52 7.27 1.17
N PHE A 144 3.23 6.95 1.28
CA PHE A 144 2.63 5.77 0.65
C PHE A 144 1.81 6.07 -0.61
N VAL A 145 1.72 7.34 -1.05
CA VAL A 145 0.99 7.71 -2.27
C VAL A 145 1.90 7.61 -3.49
N THR A 146 2.24 6.39 -3.86
CA THR A 146 3.10 6.02 -5.00
C THR A 146 2.30 5.22 -6.03
N PRO A 147 2.76 5.08 -7.30
CA PRO A 147 2.05 4.35 -8.34
C PRO A 147 2.09 2.83 -8.16
N ARG A 148 1.96 2.35 -6.93
CA ARG A 148 1.84 0.94 -6.57
C ARG A 148 0.38 0.51 -6.41
N PRO A 149 0.07 -0.77 -6.57
CA PRO A 149 -1.31 -1.27 -6.46
C PRO A 149 -1.91 -1.07 -5.07
N HIS A 150 -1.10 -0.92 -4.02
CA HIS A 150 -1.59 -0.65 -2.67
C HIS A 150 -2.37 0.67 -2.56
N LEU A 151 -2.07 1.69 -3.40
CA LEU A 151 -2.82 2.95 -3.41
C LEU A 151 -4.30 2.72 -3.74
N ALA A 152 -4.59 1.88 -4.74
CA ALA A 152 -5.96 1.49 -5.05
C ALA A 152 -6.55 0.62 -3.92
N GLY A 153 -5.77 -0.23 -3.28
CA GLY A 153 -6.19 -0.99 -2.09
C GLY A 153 -6.62 -0.08 -0.93
N PHE A 154 -5.91 1.02 -0.68
CA PHE A 154 -6.29 2.02 0.34
C PHE A 154 -7.59 2.74 0.00
N LEU A 155 -7.81 3.06 -1.28
CA LEU A 155 -9.06 3.62 -1.75
C LEU A 155 -10.22 2.64 -1.53
N LEU A 156 -10.05 1.39 -1.91
CA LEU A 156 -11.07 0.35 -1.74
C LEU A 156 -11.38 0.09 -0.27
N LEU A 157 -10.39 0.15 0.63
CA LEU A 157 -10.60 0.14 2.08
C LEU A 157 -11.45 1.33 2.53
N GLY A 158 -11.10 2.54 2.10
CA GLY A 158 -11.87 3.74 2.40
C GLY A 158 -13.32 3.64 1.94
N VAL A 159 -13.55 3.14 0.71
CA VAL A 159 -14.89 2.88 0.17
C VAL A 159 -15.64 1.84 1.00
N ALA A 160 -14.98 0.72 1.35
CA ALA A 160 -15.59 -0.34 2.17
C ALA A 160 -16.05 0.18 3.53
N LEU A 161 -15.25 1.04 4.17
CA LEU A 161 -15.59 1.68 5.44
C LEU A 161 -16.73 2.70 5.30
N VAL A 162 -16.80 3.46 4.20
CA VAL A 162 -17.93 4.35 3.89
C VAL A 162 -19.20 3.54 3.68
N VAL A 163 -19.16 2.48 2.86
CA VAL A 163 -20.30 1.57 2.62
C VAL A 163 -20.80 0.96 3.94
N ARG A 164 -19.87 0.55 4.82
CA ARG A 164 -20.23 0.06 6.15
C ARG A 164 -20.99 1.11 6.97
N GLY A 165 -20.64 2.38 6.85
CA GLY A 165 -21.38 3.49 7.49
C GLY A 165 -22.80 3.66 6.96
N GLU A 166 -23.04 3.37 5.69
CA GLU A 166 -24.34 3.47 5.02
C GLU A 166 -25.18 2.19 5.20
N ARG A 167 -26.07 2.18 6.18
CA ARG A 167 -26.77 0.99 6.71
C ARG A 167 -27.51 0.09 5.71
N ARG A 168 -27.81 0.52 4.47
CA ARG A 168 -28.64 -0.18 3.49
C ARG A 168 -27.92 -0.68 2.24
N ARG A 169 -26.58 -0.45 2.12
CA ARG A 169 -25.85 -0.67 0.87
C ARG A 169 -24.79 -1.75 0.97
N TRP A 170 -24.96 -2.78 1.81
CA TRP A 170 -24.00 -3.85 2.01
C TRP A 170 -23.58 -4.56 0.71
N TRP A 171 -24.44 -4.64 -0.28
CA TRP A 171 -24.19 -5.27 -1.56
C TRP A 171 -23.12 -4.56 -2.41
N TRP A 172 -22.81 -3.28 -2.11
CA TRP A 172 -21.67 -2.59 -2.73
C TRP A 172 -20.32 -3.20 -2.34
N LEU A 173 -20.24 -3.98 -1.25
CA LEU A 173 -19.02 -4.68 -0.89
C LEU A 173 -18.69 -5.79 -1.88
N ILE A 174 -19.66 -6.32 -2.63
CA ILE A 174 -19.42 -7.33 -3.66
C ILE A 174 -18.49 -6.77 -4.74
N PRO A 175 -18.86 -5.72 -5.51
CA PRO A 175 -17.96 -5.18 -6.53
C PRO A 175 -16.69 -4.58 -5.93
N VAL A 176 -16.71 -4.01 -4.72
CA VAL A 176 -15.51 -3.48 -4.05
C VAL A 176 -14.49 -4.59 -3.83
N PHE A 177 -14.87 -5.71 -3.21
CA PHE A 177 -13.96 -6.81 -2.95
C PHE A 177 -13.60 -7.60 -4.19
N ALA A 178 -14.51 -7.74 -5.17
CA ALA A 178 -14.20 -8.36 -6.46
C ALA A 178 -13.11 -7.59 -7.21
N THR A 179 -13.19 -6.27 -7.22
CA THR A 179 -12.11 -5.42 -7.75
C THR A 179 -10.83 -5.55 -6.91
N TRP A 180 -10.96 -5.52 -5.59
CA TRP A 180 -9.80 -5.47 -4.68
C TRP A 180 -8.92 -6.71 -4.78
N VAL A 181 -9.50 -7.91 -4.87
CA VAL A 181 -8.76 -9.17 -5.07
C VAL A 181 -7.86 -9.09 -6.31
N ASN A 182 -8.35 -8.50 -7.41
CA ASN A 182 -7.63 -8.39 -8.67
C ASN A 182 -6.65 -7.21 -8.74
N VAL A 183 -6.74 -6.29 -7.77
CA VAL A 183 -5.89 -5.10 -7.70
C VAL A 183 -4.75 -5.27 -6.71
N HIS A 184 -5.00 -5.81 -5.50
CA HIS A 184 -3.96 -5.92 -4.48
C HIS A 184 -4.31 -6.87 -3.33
N GLY A 185 -3.34 -7.64 -2.84
CA GLY A 185 -3.50 -8.60 -1.74
C GLY A 185 -3.98 -8.03 -0.40
N THR A 186 -4.02 -6.70 -0.22
CA THR A 186 -4.55 -6.06 1.00
C THR A 186 -6.05 -6.27 1.22
N TRP A 187 -6.78 -6.88 0.28
CA TRP A 187 -8.19 -7.26 0.48
C TRP A 187 -8.40 -8.12 1.73
N LEU A 188 -7.42 -8.98 2.07
CA LEU A 188 -7.47 -9.81 3.28
C LEU A 188 -7.53 -8.95 4.55
N TYR A 189 -6.70 -7.91 4.60
CA TYR A 189 -6.72 -6.96 5.73
C TYR A 189 -8.01 -6.14 5.76
N GLY A 190 -8.62 -5.89 4.60
CA GLY A 190 -9.96 -5.29 4.52
C GLY A 190 -11.01 -6.14 5.22
N LEU A 191 -10.99 -7.47 5.05
CA LEU A 191 -11.87 -8.39 5.77
C LEU A 191 -11.59 -8.38 7.28
N VAL A 192 -10.31 -8.38 7.68
CA VAL A 192 -9.89 -8.30 9.08
C VAL A 192 -10.41 -6.99 9.72
N VAL A 193 -10.24 -5.86 9.05
CA VAL A 193 -10.74 -4.55 9.52
C VAL A 193 -12.26 -4.57 9.70
N LEU A 194 -13.01 -5.05 8.70
CA LEU A 194 -14.47 -5.15 8.80
C LEU A 194 -14.89 -6.07 9.96
N GLY A 195 -14.20 -7.19 10.17
CA GLY A 195 -14.44 -8.10 11.28
C GLY A 195 -14.14 -7.46 12.64
N LEU A 196 -13.01 -6.77 12.78
CA LEU A 196 -12.65 -6.07 14.03
C LEU A 196 -13.66 -4.98 14.40
N VAL A 197 -14.09 -4.18 13.42
CA VAL A 197 -15.05 -3.10 13.67
C VAL A 197 -16.46 -3.67 13.94
N ALA A 198 -16.85 -4.77 13.28
CA ALA A 198 -18.09 -5.47 13.58
C ALA A 198 -18.08 -6.07 15.00
N GLY A 199 -16.99 -6.71 15.38
CA GLY A 199 -16.78 -7.23 16.73
C GLY A 199 -16.84 -6.13 17.81
N ALA A 200 -16.24 -4.97 17.53
CA ALA A 200 -16.32 -3.81 18.42
C ALA A 200 -17.77 -3.34 18.64
N ASP A 201 -18.56 -3.23 17.57
CA ASP A 201 -19.97 -2.84 17.66
C ASP A 201 -20.82 -3.87 18.45
N LEU A 202 -20.50 -5.17 18.30
CA LEU A 202 -21.17 -6.23 19.07
C LEU A 202 -20.84 -6.16 20.57
N LEU A 203 -19.60 -5.84 20.93
CA LEU A 203 -19.17 -5.70 22.33
C LEU A 203 -19.76 -4.43 22.97
N ASP A 204 -19.81 -3.34 22.23
CA ASP A 204 -20.27 -2.04 22.73
C ASP A 204 -21.78 -1.86 22.65
N GLY A 205 -22.48 -2.69 21.89
CA GLY A 205 -23.92 -2.55 21.65
C GLY A 205 -24.79 -2.99 22.83
N PRO A 206 -25.90 -2.28 23.11
CA PRO A 206 -26.86 -2.69 24.12
C PRO A 206 -27.52 -4.03 23.74
N HIS A 207 -27.78 -4.87 24.75
CA HIS A 207 -28.25 -6.25 24.58
C HIS A 207 -29.48 -6.41 23.65
N GLY A 208 -30.41 -5.44 23.65
CA GLY A 208 -31.61 -5.47 22.80
C GLY A 208 -31.34 -5.19 21.31
N ARG A 209 -30.25 -4.50 20.95
CA ARG A 209 -29.87 -4.18 19.55
C ARG A 209 -28.86 -5.17 18.94
N ARG A 210 -28.33 -6.11 19.72
CA ARG A 210 -27.30 -7.08 19.26
C ARG A 210 -27.78 -7.91 18.07
N ARG A 211 -29.04 -8.38 18.05
CA ARG A 211 -29.56 -9.23 16.96
C ARG A 211 -29.67 -8.50 15.62
N SER A 212 -30.13 -7.25 15.61
CA SER A 212 -30.24 -6.47 14.36
C SER A 212 -28.86 -6.02 13.86
N GLY A 213 -27.94 -5.68 14.77
CA GLY A 213 -26.54 -5.39 14.47
C GLY A 213 -25.83 -6.59 13.88
N LEU A 214 -25.96 -7.78 14.49
CA LEU A 214 -25.35 -9.02 14.03
C LEU A 214 -25.80 -9.40 12.61
N ARG A 215 -27.10 -9.32 12.29
CA ARG A 215 -27.61 -9.60 10.94
C ARG A 215 -27.02 -8.65 9.90
N ARG A 216 -26.88 -7.37 10.24
CA ARG A 216 -26.29 -6.37 9.36
C ARG A 216 -24.81 -6.64 9.12
N ASP A 217 -24.04 -6.86 10.19
CA ASP A 217 -22.60 -7.10 10.09
C ASP A 217 -22.31 -8.44 9.38
N ALA A 218 -23.16 -9.45 9.59
CA ALA A 218 -23.13 -10.70 8.82
C ALA A 218 -23.38 -10.46 7.33
N ALA A 219 -24.37 -9.61 6.97
CA ALA A 219 -24.63 -9.26 5.58
C ALA A 219 -23.45 -8.50 4.93
N LEU A 220 -22.82 -7.57 5.67
CA LEU A 220 -21.64 -6.85 5.21
C LEU A 220 -20.45 -7.79 4.97
N LEU A 221 -20.14 -8.64 5.95
CA LEU A 221 -19.06 -9.63 5.82
C LEU A 221 -19.38 -10.66 4.73
N GLY A 222 -20.63 -11.12 4.64
CA GLY A 222 -21.10 -12.01 3.58
C GLY A 222 -20.95 -11.39 2.19
N GLY A 223 -21.29 -10.10 2.05
CA GLY A 223 -21.08 -9.34 0.81
C GLY A 223 -19.62 -9.21 0.43
N ALA A 224 -18.74 -8.94 1.41
CA ALA A 224 -17.29 -8.88 1.20
C ALA A 224 -16.72 -10.25 0.77
N VAL A 225 -17.09 -11.34 1.47
CA VAL A 225 -16.65 -12.70 1.12
C VAL A 225 -17.16 -13.12 -0.26
N LEU A 226 -18.43 -12.82 -0.58
CA LEU A 226 -18.97 -13.06 -1.93
C LEU A 226 -18.20 -12.25 -2.98
N GLY A 227 -17.82 -11.01 -2.67
CA GLY A 227 -16.97 -10.20 -3.53
C GLY A 227 -15.61 -10.84 -3.77
N VAL A 228 -14.95 -11.38 -2.73
CA VAL A 228 -13.71 -12.14 -2.88
C VAL A 228 -13.92 -13.38 -3.78
N ALA A 229 -15.02 -14.11 -3.60
CA ALA A 229 -15.31 -15.27 -4.43
C ALA A 229 -15.54 -14.89 -5.90
N VAL A 230 -16.29 -13.81 -6.16
CA VAL A 230 -16.50 -13.29 -7.53
C VAL A 230 -15.17 -12.83 -8.12
N GLY A 231 -14.35 -12.06 -7.38
CA GLY A 231 -13.05 -11.59 -7.83
C GLY A 231 -12.08 -12.73 -8.14
N GLY A 232 -12.04 -13.77 -7.28
CA GLY A 232 -11.26 -14.97 -7.52
C GLY A 232 -11.73 -15.76 -8.76
N ALA A 233 -13.04 -15.80 -9.01
CA ALA A 233 -13.58 -16.45 -10.22
C ALA A 233 -13.28 -15.69 -11.51
N LEU A 234 -13.09 -14.36 -11.45
CA LEU A 234 -12.73 -13.51 -12.59
C LEU A 234 -11.26 -13.59 -12.97
N TYR A 235 -10.40 -14.09 -12.07
CA TYR A 235 -8.98 -14.26 -12.36
C TYR A 235 -8.76 -15.40 -13.37
N PRO A 236 -7.88 -15.27 -14.37
CA PRO A 236 -7.66 -16.31 -15.38
C PRO A 236 -7.29 -17.67 -14.78
N GLU A 237 -6.47 -17.71 -13.76
CA GLU A 237 -6.13 -18.93 -13.01
C GLU A 237 -7.10 -19.15 -11.83
N ARG A 238 -8.29 -18.54 -11.88
CA ARG A 238 -9.35 -18.64 -10.89
C ARG A 238 -8.87 -18.27 -9.49
N PHE A 239 -9.24 -19.04 -8.47
CA PHE A 239 -9.06 -18.71 -7.05
C PHE A 239 -7.60 -18.63 -6.58
N ARG A 240 -6.63 -18.73 -7.45
CA ARG A 240 -5.22 -18.68 -7.08
C ARG A 240 -4.82 -17.39 -6.35
N LEU A 241 -5.31 -16.20 -6.80
CA LEU A 241 -5.09 -14.93 -6.10
C LEU A 241 -5.62 -14.91 -4.67
N VAL A 242 -6.62 -15.75 -4.37
CA VAL A 242 -7.16 -15.86 -3.00
C VAL A 242 -6.22 -16.68 -2.11
N GLY A 243 -5.52 -17.67 -2.67
CA GLY A 243 -4.53 -18.50 -1.96
C GLY A 243 -3.26 -17.75 -1.59
N LEU A 244 -2.72 -16.93 -2.49
CA LEU A 244 -1.42 -16.26 -2.34
C LEU A 244 -1.20 -15.53 -0.99
N PRO A 245 -2.10 -14.66 -0.50
CA PRO A 245 -1.92 -14.02 0.79
C PRO A 245 -1.95 -14.99 1.97
N LEU A 246 -2.64 -16.13 1.83
CA LEU A 246 -2.71 -17.17 2.86
C LEU A 246 -1.41 -17.99 2.90
N GLU A 247 -0.83 -18.29 1.74
CA GLU A 247 0.48 -18.94 1.61
C GLU A 247 1.58 -18.07 2.27
N GLN A 248 1.55 -16.76 2.06
CA GLN A 248 2.47 -15.81 2.69
C GLN A 248 2.36 -15.76 4.23
N LEU A 249 1.23 -16.16 4.82
CA LEU A 249 1.07 -16.31 6.25
C LEU A 249 1.64 -17.64 6.78
N GLY A 250 2.04 -18.55 5.89
CA GLY A 250 2.65 -19.83 6.20
C GLY A 250 3.94 -19.70 7.02
N GLY A 251 4.44 -20.81 7.55
CA GLY A 251 5.69 -20.85 8.30
C GLY A 251 6.90 -21.16 7.43
N GLY A 252 8.08 -21.31 8.05
CA GLY A 252 9.30 -21.79 7.40
C GLY A 252 9.96 -20.75 6.49
N ALA A 253 10.52 -21.20 5.35
CA ALA A 253 11.29 -20.40 4.42
C ALA A 253 10.51 -19.20 3.88
N ALA A 254 9.22 -19.37 3.55
CA ALA A 254 8.37 -18.27 3.07
C ALA A 254 8.32 -17.09 4.05
N ARG A 255 8.22 -17.37 5.35
CA ARG A 255 8.21 -16.33 6.40
C ARG A 255 9.55 -15.61 6.52
N GLU A 256 10.64 -16.32 6.30
CA GLU A 256 11.98 -15.74 6.34
C GLU A 256 12.24 -14.83 5.16
N VAL A 257 11.84 -15.26 3.97
CA VAL A 257 11.87 -14.45 2.75
C VAL A 257 11.07 -13.17 2.93
N ILE A 258 9.80 -13.27 3.34
CA ILE A 258 8.94 -12.10 3.57
C ILE A 258 9.59 -11.10 4.54
N ARG A 259 10.24 -11.55 5.60
CA ARG A 259 10.93 -10.68 6.57
C ARG A 259 12.21 -10.04 6.03
N ALA A 260 12.75 -10.52 4.93
CA ALA A 260 13.88 -9.89 4.27
C ALA A 260 13.48 -8.58 3.59
N TYR A 261 12.25 -8.51 3.06
CA TYR A 261 11.73 -7.31 2.42
C TYR A 261 11.39 -6.22 3.43
N ASN A 262 11.83 -4.99 3.15
CA ASN A 262 11.67 -3.84 4.05
C ASN A 262 10.21 -3.54 4.39
N GLU A 263 9.29 -3.73 3.47
CA GLU A 263 7.87 -3.43 3.64
C GLU A 263 7.17 -4.33 4.67
N TRP A 264 7.73 -5.50 4.97
CA TRP A 264 7.23 -6.42 5.98
C TRP A 264 7.91 -6.27 7.35
N ARG A 265 8.89 -5.37 7.45
CA ARG A 265 9.54 -5.09 8.74
C ARG A 265 8.63 -4.27 9.64
N PRO A 266 8.66 -4.54 10.96
CA PRO A 266 7.96 -3.71 11.94
C PRO A 266 8.41 -2.24 11.84
N VAL A 267 7.49 -1.34 12.12
CA VAL A 267 7.80 0.09 12.21
C VAL A 267 8.38 0.38 13.59
N GLY A 268 9.61 0.90 13.61
CA GLY A 268 10.31 1.23 14.86
C GLY A 268 10.10 2.67 15.32
N PRO A 269 10.41 2.96 16.60
CA PRO A 269 10.22 4.28 17.21
C PRO A 269 11.14 5.38 16.65
N ALA A 270 12.13 5.04 15.84
CA ALA A 270 12.96 6.00 15.11
C ALA A 270 12.20 6.70 13.98
N SER A 271 11.07 6.13 13.54
CA SER A 271 10.24 6.69 12.46
C SER A 271 9.17 7.65 12.99
N ALA A 272 9.03 8.82 12.36
CA ALA A 272 7.92 9.73 12.65
C ALA A 272 6.54 9.09 12.39
N VAL A 273 6.47 8.18 11.41
CA VAL A 273 5.24 7.43 11.09
C VAL A 273 4.80 6.56 12.26
N PHE A 274 5.75 5.96 13.00
CA PHE A 274 5.44 5.20 14.22
C PHE A 274 4.65 6.05 15.24
N TRP A 275 5.20 7.20 15.61
CA TRP A 275 4.58 8.07 16.61
C TRP A 275 3.26 8.65 16.13
N THR A 276 3.15 8.98 14.85
CA THR A 276 1.92 9.51 14.27
C THR A 276 0.80 8.46 14.33
N LEU A 277 1.10 7.19 14.03
CA LEU A 277 0.14 6.10 14.13
C LEU A 277 -0.21 5.79 15.58
N VAL A 278 0.79 5.78 16.49
CA VAL A 278 0.57 5.59 17.93
C VAL A 278 -0.32 6.68 18.50
N LEU A 279 -0.11 7.94 18.12
CA LEU A 279 -0.97 9.05 18.56
C LEU A 279 -2.42 8.87 18.11
N LEU A 280 -2.64 8.46 16.85
CA LEU A 280 -3.99 8.20 16.35
C LEU A 280 -4.65 7.01 17.06
N GLY A 281 -3.91 5.91 17.27
CA GLY A 281 -4.38 4.75 18.05
C GLY A 281 -4.68 5.09 19.49
N ALA A 282 -3.80 5.85 20.16
CA ALA A 282 -3.98 6.30 21.54
C ALA A 282 -5.19 7.24 21.69
N ALA A 283 -5.41 8.13 20.73
CA ALA A 283 -6.59 9.00 20.71
C ALA A 283 -7.88 8.18 20.58
N ALA A 284 -7.91 7.20 19.69
CA ALA A 284 -9.06 6.29 19.54
C ALA A 284 -9.29 5.46 20.81
N ALA A 285 -8.24 4.86 21.37
CA ALA A 285 -8.32 4.03 22.57
C ALA A 285 -8.69 4.84 23.81
N GLY A 286 -8.06 6.00 24.03
CA GLY A 286 -8.37 6.91 25.16
C GLY A 286 -9.81 7.41 25.10
N GLY A 287 -10.27 7.83 23.93
CA GLY A 287 -11.68 8.20 23.73
C GLY A 287 -12.65 7.04 23.98
N ALA A 288 -12.26 5.81 23.62
CA ALA A 288 -13.04 4.61 23.87
C ALA A 288 -13.14 4.30 25.38
N VAL A 289 -12.03 4.42 26.13
CA VAL A 289 -12.02 4.28 27.60
C VAL A 289 -12.93 5.32 28.25
N TRP A 290 -12.79 6.59 27.84
CA TRP A 290 -13.62 7.68 28.34
C TRP A 290 -15.11 7.40 28.15
N ARG A 291 -15.49 6.85 27.01
CA ARG A 291 -16.88 6.50 26.66
C ARG A 291 -17.33 5.14 27.16
N ARG A 292 -16.48 4.41 27.88
CA ARG A 292 -16.74 3.05 28.36
C ARG A 292 -17.14 2.09 27.23
N ARG A 293 -16.39 2.14 26.10
CA ARG A 293 -16.59 1.32 24.90
C ARG A 293 -15.46 0.29 24.75
N PRO A 294 -15.53 -0.85 25.46
CA PRO A 294 -14.46 -1.85 25.46
C PRO A 294 -14.18 -2.45 24.09
N GLY A 295 -15.20 -2.59 23.24
CA GLY A 295 -15.05 -3.07 21.88
C GLY A 295 -14.25 -2.10 21.01
N ALA A 296 -14.57 -0.80 21.08
CA ALA A 296 -13.82 0.23 20.37
C ALA A 296 -12.38 0.34 20.88
N PHE A 297 -12.15 0.19 22.18
CA PHE A 297 -10.80 0.13 22.76
C PHE A 297 -10.00 -1.04 22.17
N LEU A 298 -10.55 -2.26 22.22
CA LEU A 298 -9.88 -3.44 21.69
C LEU A 298 -9.57 -3.30 20.19
N ALA A 299 -10.54 -2.81 19.41
CA ALA A 299 -10.33 -2.57 17.98
C ALA A 299 -9.21 -1.54 17.73
N ALA A 300 -9.16 -0.44 18.50
CA ALA A 300 -8.10 0.57 18.36
C ALA A 300 -6.72 -0.01 18.65
N VAL A 301 -6.58 -0.81 19.71
CA VAL A 301 -5.31 -1.47 20.07
C VAL A 301 -4.89 -2.47 18.99
N LEU A 302 -5.81 -3.33 18.53
CA LEU A 302 -5.50 -4.36 17.51
C LEU A 302 -5.16 -3.73 16.15
N LEU A 303 -5.89 -2.68 15.72
CA LEU A 303 -5.59 -1.96 14.48
C LEU A 303 -4.23 -1.24 14.55
N CYS A 304 -3.94 -0.59 15.67
CA CYS A 304 -2.65 0.06 15.88
C CYS A 304 -1.51 -0.97 15.88
N GLY A 305 -1.65 -2.06 16.63
CA GLY A 305 -0.68 -3.16 16.67
C GLY A 305 -0.46 -3.80 15.29
N MET A 306 -1.54 -4.02 14.53
CA MET A 306 -1.45 -4.49 13.13
C MET A 306 -0.64 -3.52 12.27
N GLY A 307 -0.89 -2.21 12.36
CA GLY A 307 -0.14 -1.22 11.58
C GLY A 307 1.34 -1.17 11.96
N LEU A 308 1.69 -1.35 13.23
CA LEU A 308 3.08 -1.35 13.69
C LEU A 308 3.82 -2.64 13.36
N SER A 309 3.12 -3.73 13.09
CA SER A 309 3.71 -5.05 12.80
C SER A 309 4.41 -5.14 11.45
N ALA A 310 4.02 -4.28 10.48
CA ALA A 310 4.65 -4.21 9.16
C ALA A 310 4.41 -2.84 8.51
N GLN A 311 5.42 -2.30 7.84
CA GLN A 311 5.33 -0.96 7.20
C GLN A 311 4.16 -0.87 6.21
N ARG A 312 3.90 -1.92 5.44
CA ARG A 312 2.80 -1.97 4.47
C ARG A 312 1.40 -1.92 5.10
N LEU A 313 1.27 -2.21 6.41
CA LEU A 313 0.00 -2.19 7.13
C LEU A 313 -0.29 -0.85 7.80
N VAL A 314 0.68 0.04 7.88
CA VAL A 314 0.53 1.38 8.46
C VAL A 314 -0.63 2.16 7.84
N PRO A 315 -0.74 2.29 6.50
CA PRO A 315 -1.85 3.01 5.87
C PRO A 315 -3.21 2.35 6.14
N VAL A 316 -3.25 1.01 6.15
CA VAL A 316 -4.48 0.24 6.46
C VAL A 316 -4.97 0.58 7.87
N ALA A 317 -4.07 0.57 8.84
CA ALA A 317 -4.39 0.92 10.23
C ALA A 317 -4.81 2.38 10.35
N ALA A 318 -4.07 3.31 9.75
CA ALA A 318 -4.37 4.74 9.81
C ALA A 318 -5.77 5.06 9.28
N ILE A 319 -6.12 4.56 8.08
CA ILE A 319 -7.44 4.74 7.48
C ILE A 319 -8.53 4.15 8.37
N SER A 320 -8.30 2.95 8.93
CA SER A 320 -9.26 2.23 9.76
C SER A 320 -9.48 2.88 11.12
N LEU A 321 -8.47 3.52 11.68
CA LEU A 321 -8.54 4.24 12.96
C LEU A 321 -9.31 5.57 12.85
N VAL A 322 -9.40 6.18 11.66
CA VAL A 322 -10.12 7.48 11.50
C VAL A 322 -11.57 7.41 11.98
N PRO A 323 -12.45 6.53 11.45
CA PRO A 323 -13.84 6.51 11.90
C PRO A 323 -13.98 6.11 13.38
N LEU A 324 -13.07 5.30 13.89
CA LEU A 324 -13.04 4.87 15.28
C LEU A 324 -12.67 6.05 16.19
N ALA A 325 -11.56 6.74 15.93
CA ALA A 325 -11.15 7.94 16.66
C ALA A 325 -12.22 9.04 16.59
N ALA A 326 -12.74 9.31 15.39
CA ALA A 326 -13.82 10.30 15.21
C ALA A 326 -15.05 9.96 16.07
N SER A 327 -15.43 8.67 16.15
CA SER A 327 -16.60 8.24 16.93
C SER A 327 -16.37 8.31 18.46
N THR A 328 -15.16 8.05 18.91
CA THR A 328 -14.81 8.05 20.34
C THR A 328 -14.51 9.46 20.87
N LEU A 329 -14.02 10.35 20.00
CA LEU A 329 -13.72 11.74 20.32
C LEU A 329 -14.89 12.70 20.08
N ASP A 330 -16.00 12.23 19.52
CA ASP A 330 -17.18 13.05 19.22
C ASP A 330 -17.73 13.73 20.48
N GLY A 331 -18.02 15.04 20.39
CA GLY A 331 -18.45 15.84 21.52
C GLY A 331 -17.36 16.15 22.56
N LEU A 332 -16.10 15.75 22.35
CA LEU A 332 -14.96 16.23 23.13
C LEU A 332 -14.46 17.55 22.52
N GLY A 333 -14.51 18.60 23.31
CA GLY A 333 -14.08 19.94 22.94
C GLY A 333 -15.19 20.82 22.39
N THR A 334 -15.00 22.11 22.61
CA THR A 334 -15.97 23.18 22.27
C THR A 334 -15.65 23.91 20.97
N ILE A 335 -14.48 23.58 20.33
CA ILE A 335 -14.06 24.23 19.10
C ILE A 335 -14.90 23.71 17.95
N PRO A 336 -15.69 24.56 17.27
CA PRO A 336 -16.51 24.12 16.15
C PRO A 336 -15.64 23.69 14.95
N ALA A 337 -16.18 22.79 14.12
CA ALA A 337 -15.54 22.44 12.85
C ALA A 337 -15.43 23.68 11.93
N PRO A 338 -14.42 23.74 11.05
CA PRO A 338 -14.26 24.86 10.14
C PRO A 338 -15.51 25.07 9.28
N SER A 339 -16.02 26.29 9.26
CA SER A 339 -17.23 26.67 8.52
C SER A 339 -17.05 28.03 7.85
N GLY A 340 -17.96 28.40 6.98
CA GLY A 340 -18.02 29.74 6.37
C GLY A 340 -16.72 30.12 5.64
N ARG A 341 -16.08 31.21 6.07
CA ARG A 341 -14.86 31.75 5.43
C ARG A 341 -13.68 30.78 5.59
N ALA A 342 -13.48 30.19 6.77
CA ALA A 342 -12.39 29.25 7.03
C ALA A 342 -12.49 28.02 6.10
N ALA A 343 -13.66 27.41 5.99
CA ALA A 343 -13.87 26.28 5.09
C ALA A 343 -13.61 26.65 3.62
N ARG A 344 -14.03 27.86 3.18
CA ARG A 344 -13.74 28.34 1.81
C ARG A 344 -12.24 28.54 1.57
N THR A 345 -11.53 29.11 2.54
CA THR A 345 -10.07 29.28 2.45
C THR A 345 -9.35 27.93 2.34
N LEU A 346 -9.69 26.94 3.20
CA LEU A 346 -9.14 25.60 3.11
C LEU A 346 -9.43 24.95 1.75
N GLY A 347 -10.64 25.11 1.23
CA GLY A 347 -11.02 24.62 -0.10
C GLY A 347 -10.22 25.27 -1.22
N ALA A 348 -10.02 26.59 -1.18
CA ALA A 348 -9.22 27.32 -2.16
C ALA A 348 -7.74 26.88 -2.12
N VAL A 349 -7.16 26.75 -0.94
CA VAL A 349 -5.80 26.26 -0.77
C VAL A 349 -5.68 24.82 -1.33
N GLY A 350 -6.61 23.95 -0.99
CA GLY A 350 -6.63 22.58 -1.51
C GLY A 350 -6.75 22.53 -3.03
N ALA A 351 -7.61 23.36 -3.62
CA ALA A 351 -7.74 23.45 -5.08
C ALA A 351 -6.45 23.91 -5.76
N VAL A 352 -5.76 24.91 -5.18
CA VAL A 352 -4.44 25.34 -5.66
C VAL A 352 -3.42 24.22 -5.58
N LEU A 353 -3.37 23.47 -4.47
CA LEU A 353 -2.47 22.32 -4.33
C LEU A 353 -2.76 21.22 -5.38
N VAL A 354 -4.03 20.93 -5.66
CA VAL A 354 -4.41 19.99 -6.72
C VAL A 354 -3.93 20.50 -8.08
N ALA A 355 -4.15 21.79 -8.40
CA ALA A 355 -3.71 22.37 -9.65
C ALA A 355 -2.18 22.31 -9.81
N LEU A 356 -1.42 22.62 -8.76
CA LEU A 356 0.03 22.48 -8.72
C LEU A 356 0.49 21.04 -8.91
N ALA A 357 -0.19 20.08 -8.27
CA ALA A 357 0.08 18.67 -8.41
C ALA A 357 -0.13 18.17 -9.86
N LEU A 358 -1.24 18.58 -10.49
CA LEU A 358 -1.52 18.25 -11.88
C LEU A 358 -0.47 18.88 -12.83
N LEU A 359 -0.10 20.13 -12.59
CA LEU A 359 0.94 20.79 -13.36
C LEU A 359 2.29 20.08 -13.22
N ALA A 360 2.67 19.72 -11.98
CA ALA A 360 3.90 18.98 -11.71
C ALA A 360 3.88 17.60 -12.35
N ALA A 361 2.73 16.90 -12.34
CA ALA A 361 2.58 15.60 -12.98
C ALA A 361 2.79 15.64 -14.49
N VAL A 362 2.40 16.72 -15.16
CA VAL A 362 2.53 16.88 -16.61
C VAL A 362 3.91 17.43 -17.01
N ARG A 363 4.42 18.44 -16.28
CA ARG A 363 5.61 19.20 -16.71
C ARG A 363 6.89 18.88 -15.94
N GLY A 364 6.78 18.29 -14.75
CA GLY A 364 7.94 17.97 -13.92
C GLY A 364 8.67 16.70 -14.38
N PRO A 365 9.88 16.44 -13.85
CA PRO A 365 10.57 15.19 -14.10
C PRO A 365 9.68 14.01 -13.69
N HIS A 366 9.59 13.00 -14.56
CA HIS A 366 8.67 11.88 -14.33
C HIS A 366 9.28 10.82 -13.44
N LEU A 367 10.55 10.50 -13.67
CA LEU A 367 11.30 9.50 -12.91
C LEU A 367 12.39 10.18 -12.08
N ASP A 368 12.65 9.65 -10.93
CA ASP A 368 13.80 10.00 -10.07
C ASP A 368 14.96 9.07 -10.44
N HIS A 369 15.70 9.45 -11.48
CA HIS A 369 16.76 8.62 -12.05
C HIS A 369 17.88 8.28 -11.06
N GLU A 370 18.05 9.07 -9.98
CA GLU A 370 19.05 8.80 -8.93
C GLU A 370 18.69 7.55 -8.10
N ARG A 371 17.45 7.08 -8.19
CA ARG A 371 16.97 5.89 -7.48
C ARG A 371 16.96 4.61 -8.31
N PHE A 372 17.39 4.69 -9.55
CA PHE A 372 17.44 3.54 -10.46
C PHE A 372 18.86 3.28 -10.89
N PRO A 373 19.23 2.02 -11.18
CA PRO A 373 20.62 1.64 -11.56
C PRO A 373 20.93 2.00 -13.03
N VAL A 374 20.57 3.23 -13.48
CA VAL A 374 20.62 3.64 -14.88
C VAL A 374 22.01 3.50 -15.45
N ALA A 375 23.00 4.16 -14.83
CA ALA A 375 24.36 4.20 -15.33
C ALA A 375 25.05 2.81 -15.28
N ALA A 376 24.74 2.02 -14.25
CA ALA A 376 25.27 0.66 -14.12
C ALA A 376 24.72 -0.29 -15.21
N VAL A 377 23.42 -0.20 -15.48
CA VAL A 377 22.79 -0.98 -16.55
C VAL A 377 23.26 -0.51 -17.94
N ASP A 378 23.41 0.79 -18.18
CA ASP A 378 23.98 1.33 -19.42
C ASP A 378 25.40 0.78 -19.67
N ARG A 379 26.18 0.59 -18.61
CA ARG A 379 27.54 -0.02 -18.72
C ARG A 379 27.48 -1.50 -19.07
N LEU A 380 26.55 -2.26 -18.49
CA LEU A 380 26.35 -3.66 -18.87
C LEU A 380 25.89 -3.78 -20.33
N GLU A 381 24.96 -2.91 -20.76
CA GLU A 381 24.48 -2.87 -22.14
C GLU A 381 25.60 -2.54 -23.14
N ALA A 382 26.43 -1.53 -22.84
CA ALA A 382 27.56 -1.14 -23.67
C ALA A 382 28.61 -2.27 -23.84
N ARG A 383 28.61 -3.25 -22.94
CA ARG A 383 29.49 -4.43 -22.97
C ARG A 383 28.79 -5.66 -23.57
N GLY A 384 27.50 -5.55 -23.97
CA GLY A 384 26.72 -6.67 -24.47
C GLY A 384 26.44 -7.73 -23.38
N LEU A 385 26.37 -7.34 -22.10
CA LEU A 385 26.15 -8.24 -20.96
C LEU A 385 24.71 -8.26 -20.47
N VAL A 386 23.83 -7.45 -21.04
CA VAL A 386 22.39 -7.39 -20.70
C VAL A 386 21.59 -7.78 -21.92
N ALA A 387 20.46 -8.42 -21.71
CA ALA A 387 19.57 -8.92 -22.74
C ALA A 387 20.24 -9.98 -23.67
N ASP A 388 21.34 -10.56 -23.24
CA ASP A 388 21.98 -11.69 -23.88
C ASP A 388 21.56 -12.97 -23.12
N PRO A 389 20.81 -13.90 -23.75
CA PRO A 389 20.34 -15.10 -23.08
C PRO A 389 21.49 -16.05 -22.67
N ASP A 390 22.67 -15.90 -23.26
CA ASP A 390 23.86 -16.72 -22.97
C ASP A 390 24.66 -16.16 -21.78
N VAL A 391 24.28 -14.98 -21.23
CA VAL A 391 24.98 -14.32 -20.12
C VAL A 391 24.08 -14.26 -18.90
N SER A 392 24.45 -15.00 -17.86
CA SER A 392 23.76 -14.94 -16.58
C SER A 392 24.27 -13.77 -15.72
N VAL A 393 23.42 -12.77 -15.50
CA VAL A 393 23.71 -11.61 -14.66
C VAL A 393 22.95 -11.73 -13.35
N VAL A 394 23.63 -11.99 -12.25
CA VAL A 394 23.05 -11.98 -10.90
C VAL A 394 23.04 -10.56 -10.34
N HIS A 395 21.90 -10.12 -9.85
CA HIS A 395 21.69 -8.75 -9.40
C HIS A 395 20.66 -8.67 -8.26
N GLN A 396 20.50 -7.49 -7.67
CA GLN A 396 19.47 -7.23 -6.66
C GLN A 396 18.08 -7.10 -7.31
N ASP A 397 17.02 -7.38 -6.53
CA ASP A 397 15.61 -7.37 -6.96
C ASP A 397 15.19 -6.08 -7.67
N PHE A 398 15.57 -4.93 -7.12
CA PHE A 398 15.22 -3.65 -7.73
C PHE A 398 15.96 -3.38 -9.06
N VAL A 399 17.10 -4.02 -9.30
CA VAL A 399 17.76 -4.00 -10.62
C VAL A 399 16.95 -4.82 -11.62
N GLY A 400 16.44 -5.98 -11.19
CA GLY A 400 15.58 -6.82 -12.04
C GLY A 400 14.33 -6.06 -12.48
N ASN A 401 13.64 -5.38 -11.57
CA ASN A 401 12.49 -4.55 -11.92
C ASN A 401 12.82 -3.48 -12.98
N TYR A 402 14.02 -2.89 -12.91
CA TYR A 402 14.49 -1.91 -13.90
C TYR A 402 14.80 -2.57 -15.26
N LEU A 403 15.40 -3.76 -15.26
CA LEU A 403 15.67 -4.53 -16.47
C LEU A 403 14.36 -4.93 -17.17
N GLU A 404 13.37 -5.43 -16.45
CA GLU A 404 12.03 -5.76 -16.96
C GLU A 404 11.36 -4.57 -17.66
N TRP A 405 11.43 -3.40 -17.02
CA TRP A 405 10.85 -2.19 -17.58
C TRP A 405 11.56 -1.74 -18.86
N ARG A 406 12.90 -1.86 -18.90
CA ARG A 406 13.74 -1.36 -19.98
C ARG A 406 13.76 -2.32 -21.20
N TYR A 407 13.87 -3.63 -20.96
CA TYR A 407 14.04 -4.64 -22.00
C TYR A 407 12.81 -5.53 -22.21
N GLY A 408 11.79 -5.41 -21.36
CA GLY A 408 10.61 -6.25 -21.46
C GLY A 408 10.94 -7.74 -21.28
N THR A 409 10.42 -8.58 -22.15
CA THR A 409 10.63 -10.03 -22.12
C THR A 409 12.07 -10.46 -22.44
N ASP A 410 12.91 -9.57 -22.94
CA ASP A 410 14.31 -9.83 -23.21
C ASP A 410 15.20 -9.46 -21.99
N ALA A 411 14.61 -9.17 -20.85
CA ALA A 411 15.33 -8.78 -19.64
C ALA A 411 16.19 -9.89 -19.05
N HIS A 412 15.75 -11.15 -19.16
CA HIS A 412 16.40 -12.33 -18.56
C HIS A 412 16.89 -12.06 -17.13
N ALA A 413 16.03 -11.37 -16.32
CA ALA A 413 16.39 -10.98 -14.98
C ALA A 413 16.62 -12.19 -14.07
N TYR A 414 17.58 -12.09 -13.14
CA TYR A 414 17.81 -13.13 -12.14
C TYR A 414 16.68 -13.16 -11.09
N VAL A 415 16.25 -12.01 -10.62
CA VAL A 415 15.23 -11.85 -9.57
C VAL A 415 14.49 -10.52 -9.73
N ASP A 416 13.22 -10.49 -9.36
CA ASP A 416 12.37 -9.29 -9.28
C ASP A 416 11.68 -9.19 -7.90
N ASP A 417 10.69 -8.30 -7.76
CA ASP A 417 9.86 -8.17 -6.56
C ASP A 417 8.90 -9.36 -6.34
N ARG A 418 8.83 -10.33 -7.26
CA ARG A 418 7.87 -11.42 -7.29
C ARG A 418 8.51 -12.80 -7.48
N PRO A 419 9.68 -13.07 -6.89
CA PRO A 419 10.36 -14.33 -7.12
C PRO A 419 9.51 -15.49 -6.59
N ASP A 420 9.66 -16.65 -7.22
CA ASP A 420 9.25 -17.91 -6.61
C ASP A 420 10.03 -18.16 -5.31
N LEU A 421 9.56 -19.13 -4.51
CA LEU A 421 10.12 -19.33 -3.17
C LEU A 421 11.60 -19.74 -3.20
N ASP A 422 12.00 -20.56 -4.17
CA ASP A 422 13.37 -21.08 -4.23
C ASP A 422 14.34 -19.97 -4.65
N THR A 423 14.03 -19.20 -5.70
CA THR A 423 14.77 -18.00 -6.09
C THR A 423 14.83 -16.97 -4.98
N ALA A 424 13.73 -16.79 -4.25
CA ALA A 424 13.68 -15.86 -3.11
C ALA A 424 14.57 -16.29 -1.95
N VAL A 425 14.66 -17.59 -1.66
CA VAL A 425 15.58 -18.13 -0.63
C VAL A 425 17.03 -17.90 -1.05
N ASP A 426 17.38 -18.24 -2.29
CA ASP A 426 18.70 -18.01 -2.85
C ASP A 426 19.08 -16.53 -2.83
N TYR A 427 18.18 -15.65 -3.21
CA TYR A 427 18.39 -14.21 -3.15
C TYR A 427 18.64 -13.71 -1.71
N VAL A 428 17.87 -14.19 -0.73
CA VAL A 428 18.08 -13.85 0.69
C VAL A 428 19.45 -14.34 1.18
N ASP A 429 19.92 -15.50 0.70
CA ASP A 429 21.24 -16.03 1.03
C ASP A 429 22.36 -15.11 0.51
N LEU A 430 22.22 -14.55 -0.69
CA LEU A 430 23.14 -13.54 -1.25
C LEU A 430 23.08 -12.22 -0.47
N VAL A 431 21.88 -11.68 -0.24
CA VAL A 431 21.69 -10.40 0.48
C VAL A 431 22.24 -10.45 1.90
N ARG A 432 22.10 -11.59 2.58
CA ARG A 432 22.59 -11.78 3.96
C ARG A 432 23.98 -12.35 4.06
N LEU A 433 24.61 -12.63 2.94
CA LEU A 433 25.91 -13.29 2.83
C LEU A 433 25.95 -14.56 3.70
N ARG A 434 25.02 -15.50 3.47
CA ARG A 434 25.03 -16.79 4.17
C ARG A 434 26.19 -17.67 3.70
N PRO A 435 26.62 -18.67 4.47
CA PRO A 435 27.79 -19.50 4.15
C PRO A 435 27.73 -20.23 2.80
N ASN A 436 26.54 -20.33 2.19
CA ASN A 436 26.29 -20.99 0.91
C ASN A 436 26.24 -20.04 -0.29
N TRP A 437 26.56 -18.76 -0.14
CA TRP A 437 26.44 -17.73 -1.18
C TRP A 437 27.18 -18.10 -2.48
N GLU A 438 28.35 -18.73 -2.40
CA GLU A 438 29.10 -19.19 -3.59
C GLU A 438 28.32 -20.23 -4.38
N ARG A 439 27.70 -21.20 -3.67
CA ARG A 439 26.86 -22.22 -4.32
C ARG A 439 25.60 -21.63 -4.96
N VAL A 440 25.10 -20.52 -4.43
CA VAL A 440 23.98 -19.80 -5.05
C VAL A 440 24.43 -19.23 -6.38
N LEU A 441 25.59 -18.58 -6.44
CA LEU A 441 26.15 -18.06 -7.69
C LEU A 441 26.46 -19.19 -8.70
N GLU A 442 26.98 -20.33 -8.23
CA GLU A 442 27.22 -21.51 -9.06
C GLU A 442 25.91 -22.07 -9.65
N ARG A 443 24.84 -22.20 -8.84
CA ARG A 443 23.52 -22.67 -9.32
C ARG A 443 22.89 -21.72 -10.34
N ALA A 444 23.11 -20.43 -10.16
CA ALA A 444 22.65 -19.41 -11.09
C ALA A 444 23.51 -19.32 -12.37
N ASP A 445 24.54 -20.15 -12.49
CA ASP A 445 25.56 -20.06 -13.55
C ASP A 445 26.06 -18.62 -13.75
N ALA A 446 26.33 -17.94 -12.63
CA ALA A 446 26.60 -16.52 -12.59
C ALA A 446 27.92 -16.18 -13.32
N GLN A 447 27.83 -15.47 -14.41
CA GLN A 447 28.95 -14.96 -15.18
C GLN A 447 29.28 -13.52 -14.80
N VAL A 448 28.24 -12.74 -14.46
CA VAL A 448 28.33 -11.36 -14.04
C VAL A 448 27.55 -11.15 -12.75
N VAL A 449 28.07 -10.35 -11.84
CA VAL A 449 27.34 -9.89 -10.66
C VAL A 449 27.29 -8.37 -10.67
N LEU A 450 26.10 -7.79 -10.67
CA LEU A 450 25.85 -6.37 -10.50
C LEU A 450 25.27 -6.13 -9.09
N TRP A 451 26.05 -5.53 -8.20
CA TRP A 451 25.65 -5.38 -6.82
C TRP A 451 26.02 -4.03 -6.25
N GLU A 452 25.24 -3.54 -5.28
CA GLU A 452 25.57 -2.31 -4.55
C GLU A 452 26.96 -2.40 -3.94
N ARG A 453 27.75 -1.35 -4.15
CA ARG A 453 29.09 -1.23 -3.59
C ARG A 453 29.04 -1.23 -2.06
N ASP A 454 30.07 -1.79 -1.46
CA ASP A 454 30.25 -1.90 0.00
C ASP A 454 29.18 -2.76 0.71
N HIS A 455 28.28 -3.42 -0.05
CA HIS A 455 27.39 -4.46 0.47
C HIS A 455 28.22 -5.69 0.93
N PRO A 456 27.75 -6.50 1.90
CA PRO A 456 28.48 -7.70 2.31
C PRO A 456 28.89 -8.63 1.16
N LEU A 457 28.03 -8.86 0.17
CA LEU A 457 28.38 -9.68 -0.99
C LEU A 457 29.45 -9.04 -1.87
N ASP A 458 29.42 -7.71 -2.08
CA ASP A 458 30.46 -7.00 -2.84
C ASP A 458 31.85 -7.16 -2.20
N ARG A 459 31.92 -7.14 -0.86
CA ARG A 459 33.18 -7.38 -0.11
C ARG A 459 33.63 -8.82 -0.19
N ALA A 460 32.71 -9.77 -0.11
CA ALA A 460 33.04 -11.19 -0.25
C ALA A 460 33.57 -11.54 -1.66
N LEU A 461 32.97 -10.96 -2.70
CA LEU A 461 33.46 -11.12 -4.08
C LEU A 461 34.87 -10.53 -4.26
N ALA A 462 35.23 -9.46 -3.52
CA ALA A 462 36.57 -8.89 -3.58
C ALA A 462 37.66 -9.82 -2.99
N GLU A 463 37.27 -10.74 -2.10
CA GLU A 463 38.16 -11.74 -1.48
C GLU A 463 38.16 -13.06 -2.25
N ALA A 464 37.21 -13.29 -3.14
CA ALA A 464 37.05 -14.53 -3.90
C ALA A 464 37.92 -14.50 -5.17
N PRO A 465 38.92 -15.42 -5.34
CA PRO A 465 39.85 -15.38 -6.47
C PRO A 465 39.19 -15.65 -7.82
N SER A 466 38.02 -16.30 -7.85
CA SER A 466 37.25 -16.58 -9.07
C SER A 466 36.50 -15.37 -9.63
N TRP A 467 36.50 -14.23 -8.91
CA TRP A 467 35.79 -13.03 -9.32
C TRP A 467 36.73 -11.85 -9.49
N ARG A 468 36.52 -11.07 -10.54
CA ARG A 468 37.26 -9.86 -10.82
C ARG A 468 36.32 -8.67 -10.93
N ARG A 469 36.53 -7.65 -10.10
CA ARG A 469 35.80 -6.38 -10.25
C ARG A 469 36.28 -5.64 -11.49
N VAL A 470 35.38 -5.43 -12.43
CA VAL A 470 35.66 -4.76 -13.71
C VAL A 470 35.53 -3.25 -13.59
N GLU A 471 34.47 -2.79 -12.91
CA GLU A 471 34.17 -1.37 -12.82
C GLU A 471 33.29 -1.08 -11.58
N VAL A 472 33.31 0.17 -11.16
CA VAL A 472 32.34 0.72 -10.17
C VAL A 472 31.65 1.90 -10.82
N VAL A 473 30.33 1.86 -10.90
CA VAL A 473 29.53 2.89 -11.57
C VAL A 473 28.34 3.22 -10.68
N ASP A 474 28.18 4.49 -10.32
CA ASP A 474 27.01 5.03 -9.64
C ASP A 474 26.60 4.23 -8.38
N GLY A 475 27.59 3.85 -7.58
CA GLY A 475 27.36 3.08 -6.35
C GLY A 475 27.20 1.57 -6.55
N PHE A 476 27.35 1.06 -7.76
CA PHE A 476 27.33 -0.37 -8.09
C PHE A 476 28.69 -0.88 -8.51
N SER A 477 29.05 -2.08 -8.07
CA SER A 477 30.19 -2.84 -8.55
C SER A 477 29.74 -3.85 -9.60
N ILE A 478 30.48 -3.90 -10.72
CA ILE A 478 30.34 -4.91 -11.77
C ILE A 478 31.47 -5.93 -11.57
N TRP A 479 31.08 -7.16 -11.29
CA TRP A 479 31.98 -8.29 -11.13
C TRP A 479 31.80 -9.28 -12.27
N CYS A 480 32.90 -9.86 -12.72
CA CYS A 480 32.88 -10.93 -13.72
C CYS A 480 33.64 -12.15 -13.21
N SER A 481 33.10 -13.33 -13.49
CA SER A 481 33.79 -14.59 -13.25
C SER A 481 34.98 -14.76 -14.19
N GLU A 482 35.96 -15.56 -13.79
CA GLU A 482 37.11 -15.89 -14.65
C GLU A 482 36.65 -16.62 -15.93
N GLY A 483 37.10 -16.15 -17.09
CA GLY A 483 36.79 -16.78 -18.38
C GLY A 483 35.77 -16.07 -19.26
N VAL A 484 35.00 -15.14 -18.73
CA VAL A 484 33.99 -14.36 -19.49
C VAL A 484 34.66 -13.38 -20.45
N SER A 485 34.58 -13.64 -21.75
CA SER A 485 35.27 -12.84 -22.76
C SER A 485 34.74 -11.42 -22.89
N ALA A 486 33.45 -11.22 -22.70
CA ALA A 486 32.78 -9.89 -22.72
C ALA A 486 33.20 -8.97 -21.56
N CYS A 487 33.88 -9.50 -20.56
CA CYS A 487 34.40 -8.76 -19.40
C CYS A 487 35.88 -8.33 -19.55
N ARG A 488 36.51 -8.60 -20.69
CA ARG A 488 37.91 -8.25 -20.96
C ARG A 488 38.14 -6.84 -21.48
#